data_d091426ea28a59ba6287b40c1236522f
#
_entry.id   d091426ea28a59ba6287b40c1236522f
#
_cell.length_a   1.000
_cell.length_b   1.000
_cell.length_c   1.000
_cell.angle_alpha   90.00
_cell.angle_beta   90.00
_cell.angle_gamma   90.00
#
_symmetry.space_group_name_H-M   'P 1'
#
loop_
_entity.id
_entity.type
_entity.pdbx_description
1 polymer ?
#
loop_
_entity_poly.entity_id
_entity_poly.type
_entity_poly.pdbx_seq_one_letter_code
_entity_poly.pdbx_strand_id
1 'polypeptide(L)'
;MSAIASIRGRQIVDSRGNPTVEAEVVLESGARGLAAVPSGASTGEFEAVELRDGGSAWAGKGVATAVANVNGEIAAALKGASAADQAGLDRALIELDGTPNKGRLGANAILSVSLAAAKAAAAERDEPLYRYLAGLAGGDGTTLPVPMMNVLNGGAHADNSVDFQEFMVVPAGAASFSECLRMGTEIFHALKASLGAKGLSTAVGDEGGFAPNLESNEAALEAVLAGVEAAGYKPGGDVFISLDPATSELFEGGAYRLEHEGRSLSPEELVAYWADACDRYPILSIEDGMDEEDWDGWKLLTERLGERIQLVGDDLFVTNPERLQRGIEVGVGNSILVKLNQIGTLTETLEAIRIAREAGYTAVISHRSGETEDTTIADLAVATGAGQIKTGAPSRSDRVAKYNRLLRIEEELGDSARFPGLQAFGQRSA
;
A
#
# COMPACT_ATOMS: atom_id res chain seq x y z
N MET A 1 -14.12 13.89 25.60
CA MET A 1 -12.76 14.00 25.06
C MET A 1 -12.43 15.46 24.89
N SER A 2 -11.18 15.83 25.17
CA SER A 2 -10.74 17.22 25.15
C SER A 2 -10.59 17.72 23.70
N ALA A 3 -10.63 19.05 23.56
CA ALA A 3 -10.50 19.72 22.29
C ALA A 3 -9.03 19.75 21.83
N ILE A 4 -8.80 20.02 20.54
CA ILE A 4 -7.48 20.27 19.98
C ILE A 4 -6.95 21.61 20.52
N ALA A 5 -5.87 21.56 21.28
CA ALA A 5 -5.20 22.73 21.82
C ALA A 5 -4.24 23.35 20.82
N SER A 6 -3.49 22.52 20.08
CA SER A 6 -2.54 22.99 19.06
C SER A 6 -2.29 21.94 17.99
N ILE A 7 -1.95 22.42 16.79
CA ILE A 7 -1.46 21.61 15.66
C ILE A 7 -0.14 22.23 15.19
N ARG A 8 0.84 21.38 14.93
CA ARG A 8 2.15 21.78 14.43
C ARG A 8 2.60 20.87 13.30
N GLY A 9 2.79 21.42 12.11
CA GLY A 9 3.41 20.76 10.97
C GLY A 9 4.91 20.99 10.91
N ARG A 10 5.65 20.02 10.41
CA ARG A 10 7.08 20.13 10.11
C ARG A 10 7.42 19.35 8.86
N GLN A 11 8.52 19.74 8.21
CA GLN A 11 9.14 18.97 7.16
C GLN A 11 10.09 17.95 7.77
N ILE A 12 9.97 16.69 7.35
CA ILE A 12 10.92 15.61 7.65
C ILE A 12 11.43 15.02 6.33
N VAL A 13 12.24 13.97 6.39
CA VAL A 13 12.80 13.30 5.20
C VAL A 13 12.29 11.87 5.12
N ASP A 14 11.84 11.45 3.94
CA ASP A 14 11.39 10.09 3.64
C ASP A 14 12.56 9.13 3.36
N SER A 15 12.25 7.85 3.14
CA SER A 15 13.22 6.78 2.87
C SER A 15 14.01 6.94 1.58
N ARG A 16 13.58 7.85 0.68
CA ARG A 16 14.29 8.21 -0.56
C ARG A 16 15.11 9.48 -0.44
N GLY A 17 15.14 10.11 0.76
CA GLY A 17 15.81 11.38 0.98
C GLY A 17 15.02 12.60 0.49
N ASN A 18 13.74 12.45 0.14
CA ASN A 18 12.86 13.55 -0.23
C ASN A 18 12.13 14.12 1.00
N PRO A 19 11.83 15.43 1.03
CA PRO A 19 11.02 15.99 2.10
C PRO A 19 9.58 15.47 2.05
N THR A 20 9.00 15.30 3.25
CA THR A 20 7.58 15.01 3.44
C THR A 20 7.03 15.73 4.67
N VAL A 21 5.71 15.68 4.88
CA VAL A 21 5.01 16.39 5.95
C VAL A 21 4.80 15.46 7.14
N GLU A 22 5.11 15.97 8.33
CA GLU A 22 4.72 15.39 9.61
C GLU A 22 3.90 16.42 10.40
N ALA A 23 2.77 15.99 10.97
CA ALA A 23 1.97 16.81 11.87
C ALA A 23 1.91 16.23 13.28
N GLU A 24 1.90 17.11 14.27
CA GLU A 24 1.63 16.81 15.67
C GLU A 24 0.34 17.52 16.10
N VAL A 25 -0.59 16.75 16.64
CA VAL A 25 -1.82 17.25 17.28
C VAL A 25 -1.71 17.06 18.77
N VAL A 26 -1.94 18.14 19.54
CA VAL A 26 -1.94 18.13 21.01
C VAL A 26 -3.33 18.51 21.49
N LEU A 27 -3.91 17.69 22.38
CA LEU A 27 -5.22 17.93 22.99
C LEU A 27 -5.08 18.74 24.29
N GLU A 28 -6.17 19.35 24.76
CA GLU A 28 -6.22 20.08 26.06
C GLU A 28 -5.85 19.19 27.26
N SER A 29 -6.09 17.90 27.17
CA SER A 29 -5.64 16.90 28.17
C SER A 29 -4.13 16.70 28.20
N GLY A 30 -3.39 17.18 27.19
CA GLY A 30 -1.98 16.91 26.98
C GLY A 30 -1.68 15.66 26.16
N ALA A 31 -2.69 14.86 25.78
CA ALA A 31 -2.53 13.74 24.86
C ALA A 31 -2.05 14.24 23.49
N ARG A 32 -1.20 13.44 22.83
CA ARG A 32 -0.54 13.82 21.58
C ARG A 32 -0.63 12.72 20.54
N GLY A 33 -0.77 13.12 19.29
CA GLY A 33 -0.64 12.26 18.12
C GLY A 33 0.35 12.85 17.13
N LEU A 34 1.20 12.00 16.57
CA LEU A 34 2.21 12.35 15.57
C LEU A 34 2.01 11.47 14.35
N ALA A 35 1.93 12.07 13.17
CA ALA A 35 1.76 11.32 11.92
C ALA A 35 2.61 11.91 10.79
N ALA A 36 3.35 11.05 10.12
CA ALA A 36 4.12 11.36 8.93
C ALA A 36 3.45 10.77 7.69
N VAL A 37 3.43 11.51 6.59
CA VAL A 37 2.77 11.11 5.35
C VAL A 37 3.78 10.50 4.39
N PRO A 38 3.50 9.34 3.75
CA PRO A 38 4.34 8.77 2.71
C PRO A 38 4.18 9.51 1.38
N SER A 39 5.04 9.19 0.41
CA SER A 39 5.09 9.81 -0.92
C SER A 39 5.29 8.75 -2.02
N GLY A 40 4.54 8.82 -3.11
CA GLY A 40 4.68 7.92 -4.24
C GLY A 40 5.89 8.24 -5.15
N ALA A 41 6.36 7.24 -5.90
CA ALA A 41 7.28 7.44 -7.04
C ALA A 41 6.48 7.56 -8.33
N SER A 42 5.68 6.55 -8.66
CA SER A 42 4.59 6.62 -9.62
C SER A 42 3.32 7.12 -8.90
N THR A 43 2.50 7.87 -9.61
CA THR A 43 1.23 8.39 -9.08
C THR A 43 0.17 8.26 -10.15
N GLY A 44 -0.96 7.61 -9.83
CA GLY A 44 -2.13 7.57 -10.70
C GLY A 44 -2.65 8.98 -11.01
N GLU A 45 -3.18 9.20 -12.19
CA GLU A 45 -3.66 10.51 -12.66
C GLU A 45 -4.74 11.10 -11.74
N PHE A 46 -5.50 10.23 -11.07
CA PHE A 46 -6.66 10.60 -10.26
C PHE A 46 -6.38 10.68 -8.76
N GLU A 47 -5.11 10.59 -8.33
CA GLU A 47 -4.75 10.74 -6.92
C GLU A 47 -5.00 12.17 -6.41
N ALA A 48 -5.26 12.29 -5.10
CA ALA A 48 -5.24 13.57 -4.42
C ALA A 48 -3.85 14.21 -4.48
N VAL A 49 -3.79 15.54 -4.57
CA VAL A 49 -2.56 16.28 -4.87
C VAL A 49 -1.60 16.26 -3.70
N GLU A 50 -0.43 15.66 -3.88
CA GLU A 50 0.71 15.90 -3.02
C GLU A 50 1.32 17.27 -3.32
N LEU A 51 1.11 18.25 -2.44
CA LEU A 51 1.58 19.61 -2.68
C LEU A 51 3.08 19.72 -2.52
N ARG A 52 3.75 20.09 -3.61
CA ARG A 52 5.20 20.31 -3.70
C ARG A 52 5.49 21.76 -4.06
N ASP A 53 6.59 22.32 -3.50
CA ASP A 53 6.93 23.74 -3.65
C ASP A 53 7.45 24.08 -5.06
N GLY A 54 8.01 23.12 -5.79
CA GLY A 54 8.76 23.40 -7.02
C GLY A 54 10.09 24.14 -6.74
N GLY A 55 10.57 24.81 -7.75
CA GLY A 55 11.82 25.60 -7.63
C GLY A 55 13.10 24.74 -7.52
N SER A 56 14.18 25.31 -7.00
CA SER A 56 15.50 24.63 -6.94
C SER A 56 15.79 23.91 -5.63
N ALA A 57 15.16 24.36 -4.53
CA ALA A 57 15.35 23.72 -3.22
C ALA A 57 14.76 22.29 -3.23
N TRP A 58 15.48 21.33 -2.64
CA TRP A 58 15.07 19.92 -2.62
C TRP A 58 14.79 19.34 -4.02
N ALA A 59 15.48 19.85 -5.05
CA ALA A 59 15.21 19.48 -6.45
C ALA A 59 13.74 19.64 -6.87
N GLY A 60 13.06 20.65 -6.34
CA GLY A 60 11.63 20.92 -6.59
C GLY A 60 10.63 20.14 -5.70
N LYS A 61 11.13 19.23 -4.86
CA LYS A 61 10.29 18.34 -4.04
C LYS A 61 10.01 18.88 -2.62
N GLY A 62 10.32 20.17 -2.34
CA GLY A 62 10.04 20.81 -1.05
C GLY A 62 8.54 20.73 -0.66
N VAL A 63 8.26 20.78 0.65
CA VAL A 63 6.88 20.75 1.20
C VAL A 63 6.63 21.92 2.16
N ALA A 64 7.38 23.00 2.03
CA ALA A 64 7.27 24.15 2.94
C ALA A 64 5.88 24.80 2.86
N THR A 65 5.27 24.86 1.68
CA THR A 65 3.91 25.37 1.48
C THR A 65 2.88 24.49 2.21
N ALA A 66 2.95 23.17 2.07
CA ALA A 66 2.07 22.24 2.77
C ALA A 66 2.24 22.37 4.31
N VAL A 67 3.49 22.49 4.79
CA VAL A 67 3.78 22.73 6.22
C VAL A 67 3.21 24.06 6.69
N ALA A 68 3.32 25.13 5.88
CA ALA A 68 2.72 26.43 6.19
C ALA A 68 1.19 26.36 6.28
N ASN A 69 0.55 25.58 5.40
CA ASN A 69 -0.90 25.32 5.44
C ASN A 69 -1.32 24.62 6.73
N VAL A 70 -0.54 23.60 7.19
CA VAL A 70 -0.76 22.94 8.49
C VAL A 70 -0.67 23.93 9.64
N ASN A 71 0.40 24.74 9.68
CA ASN A 71 0.68 25.68 10.78
C ASN A 71 -0.23 26.93 10.75
N GLY A 72 -0.83 27.26 9.61
CA GLY A 72 -1.67 28.42 9.39
C GLY A 72 -3.16 28.07 9.39
N GLU A 73 -3.72 27.94 8.19
CA GLU A 73 -5.17 27.80 7.99
C GLU A 73 -5.75 26.56 8.69
N ILE A 74 -5.09 25.40 8.57
CA ILE A 74 -5.57 24.14 9.16
C ILE A 74 -5.56 24.23 10.69
N ALA A 75 -4.46 24.70 11.28
CA ALA A 75 -4.36 24.86 12.74
C ALA A 75 -5.38 25.85 13.29
N ALA A 76 -5.65 26.95 12.56
CA ALA A 76 -6.64 27.93 12.95
C ALA A 76 -8.07 27.39 12.88
N ALA A 77 -8.40 26.64 11.81
CA ALA A 77 -9.75 26.09 11.58
C ALA A 77 -10.10 24.98 12.58
N LEU A 78 -9.13 24.14 12.97
CA LEU A 78 -9.37 23.00 13.85
C LEU A 78 -9.11 23.26 15.34
N LYS A 79 -8.65 24.46 15.70
CA LYS A 79 -8.45 24.81 17.11
C LYS A 79 -9.78 24.74 17.87
N GLY A 80 -9.80 23.97 18.96
CA GLY A 80 -11.02 23.74 19.74
C GLY A 80 -11.95 22.66 19.20
N ALA A 81 -11.64 22.08 18.02
CA ALA A 81 -12.40 20.94 17.48
C ALA A 81 -12.14 19.67 18.32
N SER A 82 -13.09 18.74 18.31
CA SER A 82 -12.94 17.43 18.94
C SER A 82 -12.17 16.46 18.07
N ALA A 83 -11.01 15.99 18.54
CA ALA A 83 -10.26 14.95 17.84
C ALA A 83 -10.99 13.58 17.81
N ALA A 84 -12.02 13.41 18.63
CA ALA A 84 -12.84 12.21 18.63
C ALA A 84 -13.92 12.16 17.55
N ASP A 85 -14.24 13.29 16.96
CA ASP A 85 -15.13 13.38 15.82
C ASP A 85 -14.29 13.37 14.52
N GLN A 86 -13.72 12.20 14.22
CA GLN A 86 -12.84 12.03 13.04
C GLN A 86 -13.55 12.45 11.75
N ALA A 87 -14.80 12.03 11.55
CA ALA A 87 -15.54 12.33 10.34
C ALA A 87 -15.85 13.85 10.21
N GLY A 88 -16.17 14.51 11.32
CA GLY A 88 -16.38 15.96 11.34
C GLY A 88 -15.08 16.73 11.09
N LEU A 89 -13.98 16.29 11.67
CA LEU A 89 -12.65 16.86 11.47
C LEU A 89 -12.20 16.74 10.00
N ASP A 90 -12.29 15.54 9.42
CA ASP A 90 -11.89 15.29 8.03
C ASP A 90 -12.77 16.08 7.06
N ARG A 91 -14.09 16.16 7.31
CA ARG A 91 -15.00 17.01 6.53
C ARG A 91 -14.60 18.47 6.59
N ALA A 92 -14.26 19.00 7.77
CA ALA A 92 -13.81 20.38 7.91
C ALA A 92 -12.52 20.66 7.12
N LEU A 93 -11.60 19.68 7.05
CA LEU A 93 -10.39 19.77 6.25
C LEU A 93 -10.69 19.80 4.74
N ILE A 94 -11.59 18.93 4.28
CA ILE A 94 -12.03 18.86 2.87
C ILE A 94 -12.73 20.17 2.46
N GLU A 95 -13.65 20.64 3.29
CA GLU A 95 -14.38 21.91 3.05
C GLU A 95 -13.44 23.12 3.07
N LEU A 96 -12.43 23.12 3.96
CA LEU A 96 -11.41 24.16 4.03
C LEU A 96 -10.56 24.18 2.75
N ASP A 97 -10.18 23.03 2.21
CA ASP A 97 -9.46 22.93 0.93
C ASP A 97 -10.33 23.43 -0.22
N GLY A 98 -11.55 22.94 -0.34
CA GLY A 98 -12.57 23.36 -1.30
C GLY A 98 -12.28 22.96 -2.75
N THR A 99 -11.26 22.11 -3.01
CA THR A 99 -10.97 21.57 -4.35
C THR A 99 -11.26 20.07 -4.40
N PRO A 100 -11.63 19.49 -5.57
CA PRO A 100 -12.00 18.08 -5.65
C PRO A 100 -10.88 17.11 -5.25
N ASN A 101 -9.62 17.48 -5.52
CA ASN A 101 -8.43 16.64 -5.33
C ASN A 101 -7.50 17.16 -4.22
N LYS A 102 -7.99 18.01 -3.31
CA LYS A 102 -7.21 18.61 -2.21
C LYS A 102 -5.97 19.39 -2.67
N GLY A 103 -6.06 20.00 -3.87
CA GLY A 103 -4.93 20.66 -4.52
C GLY A 103 -4.55 22.01 -3.91
N ARG A 104 -5.43 22.67 -3.13
CA ARG A 104 -5.14 23.99 -2.54
C ARG A 104 -4.27 23.90 -1.29
N LEU A 105 -4.63 23.07 -0.34
CA LEU A 105 -3.88 22.86 0.91
C LEU A 105 -2.84 21.76 0.77
N GLY A 106 -3.11 20.78 -0.07
CA GLY A 106 -2.33 19.58 -0.27
C GLY A 106 -2.85 18.39 0.53
N ALA A 107 -3.05 17.25 -0.14
CA ALA A 107 -3.45 16.02 0.53
C ALA A 107 -2.44 15.58 1.60
N ASN A 108 -1.15 15.85 1.39
CA ASN A 108 -0.10 15.59 2.38
C ASN A 108 -0.29 16.43 3.67
N ALA A 109 -0.65 17.70 3.56
CA ALA A 109 -0.98 18.53 4.73
C ALA A 109 -2.24 18.02 5.45
N ILE A 110 -3.30 17.73 4.69
CA ILE A 110 -4.59 17.27 5.21
C ILE A 110 -4.44 15.93 5.93
N LEU A 111 -3.84 14.93 5.26
CA LEU A 111 -3.68 13.59 5.82
C LEU A 111 -2.82 13.57 7.08
N SER A 112 -1.74 14.35 7.12
CA SER A 112 -0.87 14.40 8.30
C SER A 112 -1.65 14.81 9.55
N VAL A 113 -2.58 15.76 9.43
CA VAL A 113 -3.43 16.23 10.54
C VAL A 113 -4.56 15.25 10.85
N SER A 114 -5.20 14.68 9.83
CA SER A 114 -6.24 13.65 9.98
C SER A 114 -5.74 12.48 10.82
N LEU A 115 -4.57 11.92 10.47
CA LEU A 115 -3.97 10.81 11.19
C LEU A 115 -3.42 11.20 12.58
N ALA A 116 -2.81 12.37 12.71
CA ALA A 116 -2.31 12.85 14.00
C ALA A 116 -3.46 13.06 15.00
N ALA A 117 -4.63 13.54 14.53
CA ALA A 117 -5.82 13.69 15.38
C ALA A 117 -6.35 12.32 15.86
N ALA A 118 -6.43 11.32 14.98
CA ALA A 118 -6.81 9.96 15.37
C ALA A 118 -5.86 9.38 16.42
N LYS A 119 -4.54 9.55 16.25
CA LYS A 119 -3.52 9.10 17.21
C LYS A 119 -3.63 9.83 18.54
N ALA A 120 -3.91 11.15 18.53
CA ALA A 120 -4.10 11.93 19.77
C ALA A 120 -5.36 11.44 20.53
N ALA A 121 -6.45 11.16 19.80
CA ALA A 121 -7.68 10.64 20.39
C ALA A 121 -7.51 9.24 20.97
N ALA A 122 -6.75 8.36 20.31
CA ALA A 122 -6.39 7.05 20.83
C ALA A 122 -5.55 7.17 22.11
N ALA A 123 -4.54 8.04 22.10
CA ALA A 123 -3.68 8.30 23.27
C ALA A 123 -4.45 8.87 24.45
N GLU A 124 -5.44 9.76 24.23
CA GLU A 124 -6.29 10.28 25.30
C GLU A 124 -7.15 9.19 25.98
N ARG A 125 -7.51 8.14 25.23
CA ARG A 125 -8.26 6.99 25.75
C ARG A 125 -7.37 5.92 26.40
N ASP A 126 -6.07 6.09 26.36
CA ASP A 126 -5.10 5.05 26.73
C ASP A 126 -5.37 3.74 25.93
N GLU A 127 -5.70 3.90 24.67
CA GLU A 127 -6.12 2.82 23.77
C GLU A 127 -5.10 2.65 22.64
N PRO A 128 -4.65 1.40 22.33
CA PRO A 128 -3.81 1.17 21.16
C PRO A 128 -4.48 1.64 19.88
N LEU A 129 -3.69 2.21 18.94
CA LEU A 129 -4.22 2.83 17.73
C LEU A 129 -5.11 1.86 16.92
N TYR A 130 -4.70 0.60 16.75
CA TYR A 130 -5.48 -0.38 15.99
C TYR A 130 -6.87 -0.64 16.61
N ARG A 131 -7.03 -0.59 17.94
CA ARG A 131 -8.33 -0.73 18.59
C ARG A 131 -9.21 0.51 18.41
N TYR A 132 -8.59 1.69 18.55
CA TYR A 132 -9.29 2.96 18.30
C TYR A 132 -9.81 3.02 16.87
N LEU A 133 -8.96 2.70 15.89
CA LEU A 133 -9.32 2.65 14.48
C LEU A 133 -10.38 1.57 14.19
N ALA A 134 -10.33 0.42 14.85
CA ALA A 134 -11.36 -0.63 14.73
C ALA A 134 -12.74 -0.11 15.14
N GLY A 135 -12.81 0.70 16.21
CA GLY A 135 -14.03 1.38 16.62
C GLY A 135 -14.58 2.33 15.55
N LEU A 136 -13.73 3.01 14.79
CA LEU A 136 -14.14 3.87 13.68
C LEU A 136 -14.56 3.07 12.43
N ALA A 137 -13.86 1.98 12.14
CA ALA A 137 -14.07 1.14 10.96
C ALA A 137 -15.21 0.10 11.13
N GLY A 138 -15.72 -0.09 12.34
CA GLY A 138 -16.67 -1.17 12.64
C GLY A 138 -16.04 -2.57 12.56
N GLY A 139 -14.72 -2.67 12.73
CA GLY A 139 -13.96 -3.92 12.78
C GLY A 139 -13.80 -4.47 14.19
N ASP A 140 -13.29 -5.69 14.33
CA ASP A 140 -13.00 -6.34 15.62
C ASP A 140 -11.57 -6.08 16.13
N GLY A 141 -10.67 -5.62 15.25
CA GLY A 141 -9.28 -5.33 15.58
C GLY A 141 -8.48 -6.56 16.02
N THR A 142 -8.80 -7.75 15.52
CA THR A 142 -8.15 -9.01 15.92
C THR A 142 -7.49 -9.76 14.76
N THR A 143 -7.74 -9.34 13.51
CA THR A 143 -7.24 -10.02 12.32
C THR A 143 -5.89 -9.44 11.87
N LEU A 144 -4.82 -10.24 12.01
CA LEU A 144 -3.49 -9.91 11.46
C LEU A 144 -3.51 -10.07 9.94
N PRO A 145 -2.92 -9.13 9.19
CA PRO A 145 -2.89 -9.24 7.73
C PRO A 145 -1.84 -10.25 7.25
N VAL A 146 -2.12 -10.91 6.11
CA VAL A 146 -1.12 -11.65 5.34
C VAL A 146 -0.24 -10.65 4.60
N PRO A 147 1.08 -10.63 4.80
CA PRO A 147 1.96 -9.73 4.08
C PRO A 147 2.27 -10.24 2.66
N MET A 148 2.22 -9.31 1.71
CA MET A 148 2.71 -9.44 0.35
C MET A 148 4.09 -8.77 0.30
N MET A 149 5.17 -9.57 0.36
CA MET A 149 6.53 -9.05 0.58
C MET A 149 7.27 -8.90 -0.75
N ASN A 150 7.53 -7.67 -1.16
CA ASN A 150 8.25 -7.37 -2.39
C ASN A 150 9.74 -7.73 -2.26
N VAL A 151 10.17 -8.87 -2.83
CA VAL A 151 11.53 -9.40 -2.70
C VAL A 151 12.41 -9.16 -3.93
N LEU A 152 11.81 -8.82 -5.09
CA LEU A 152 12.53 -8.48 -6.31
C LEU A 152 11.82 -7.35 -7.04
N ASN A 153 12.59 -6.34 -7.44
CA ASN A 153 12.11 -5.13 -8.11
C ASN A 153 12.60 -5.04 -9.56
N GLY A 154 11.73 -4.48 -10.40
CA GLY A 154 12.03 -4.03 -11.76
C GLY A 154 11.30 -2.72 -12.08
N GLY A 155 11.02 -2.44 -13.33
CA GLY A 155 10.29 -1.25 -13.79
C GLY A 155 10.84 0.04 -13.17
N ALA A 156 9.96 0.94 -12.78
CA ALA A 156 10.33 2.23 -12.16
C ALA A 156 11.00 2.10 -10.78
N HIS A 157 10.92 0.94 -10.12
CA HIS A 157 11.50 0.71 -8.79
C HIS A 157 12.97 0.26 -8.83
N ALA A 158 13.53 -0.03 -10.02
CA ALA A 158 14.90 -0.50 -10.18
C ALA A 158 15.50 -0.08 -11.51
N ASP A 159 16.79 0.27 -11.52
CA ASP A 159 17.56 0.48 -12.75
C ASP A 159 18.13 -0.88 -13.22
N ASN A 160 17.26 -1.68 -13.85
CA ASN A 160 17.60 -3.01 -14.35
C ASN A 160 16.80 -3.36 -15.62
N SER A 161 16.93 -4.62 -16.10
CA SER A 161 16.33 -5.13 -17.33
C SER A 161 15.04 -5.93 -17.12
N VAL A 162 14.26 -5.63 -16.09
CA VAL A 162 12.98 -6.31 -15.78
C VAL A 162 11.85 -5.29 -15.94
N ASP A 163 10.86 -5.58 -16.82
CA ASP A 163 9.77 -4.63 -17.10
C ASP A 163 8.77 -4.50 -15.95
N PHE A 164 8.44 -5.61 -15.26
CA PHE A 164 7.47 -5.60 -14.16
C PHE A 164 8.08 -5.04 -12.89
N GLN A 165 7.29 -4.22 -12.19
CA GLN A 165 7.78 -3.41 -11.08
C GLN A 165 8.06 -4.21 -9.80
N GLU A 166 7.18 -5.18 -9.44
CA GLU A 166 7.28 -5.90 -8.17
C GLU A 166 6.96 -7.40 -8.30
N PHE A 167 7.82 -8.19 -7.65
CA PHE A 167 7.62 -9.63 -7.48
C PHE A 167 7.57 -9.94 -5.99
N MET A 168 6.39 -10.32 -5.52
CA MET A 168 6.10 -10.50 -4.10
C MET A 168 5.95 -11.96 -3.73
N VAL A 169 6.49 -12.35 -2.58
CA VAL A 169 6.18 -13.63 -1.94
C VAL A 169 5.06 -13.45 -0.91
N VAL A 170 4.14 -14.42 -0.88
CA VAL A 170 2.96 -14.42 -0.03
C VAL A 170 2.91 -15.74 0.76
N PRO A 171 3.48 -15.79 1.98
CA PRO A 171 3.51 -17.02 2.78
C PRO A 171 2.15 -17.30 3.46
N ALA A 172 1.08 -17.42 2.65
CA ALA A 172 -0.29 -17.59 3.13
C ALA A 172 -0.57 -18.99 3.74
N GLY A 173 0.36 -19.94 3.61
CA GLY A 173 0.28 -21.25 4.27
C GLY A 173 0.74 -21.23 5.73
N ALA A 174 1.26 -20.12 6.25
CA ALA A 174 1.68 -19.98 7.65
C ALA A 174 0.47 -20.04 8.61
N ALA A 175 0.71 -20.46 9.85
CA ALA A 175 -0.31 -20.57 10.89
C ALA A 175 -0.50 -19.27 11.71
N SER A 176 0.47 -18.32 11.63
CA SER A 176 0.47 -17.05 12.36
C SER A 176 1.18 -15.96 11.58
N PHE A 177 1.01 -14.70 11.98
CA PHE A 177 1.75 -13.60 11.36
C PHE A 177 3.26 -13.71 11.60
N SER A 178 3.68 -14.05 12.81
CA SER A 178 5.09 -14.23 13.15
C SER A 178 5.74 -15.35 12.34
N GLU A 179 5.04 -16.46 12.11
CA GLU A 179 5.53 -17.53 11.22
C GLU A 179 5.61 -17.06 9.77
N CYS A 180 4.58 -16.36 9.29
CA CYS A 180 4.55 -15.80 7.94
C CYS A 180 5.74 -14.85 7.70
N LEU A 181 6.04 -13.96 8.65
CA LEU A 181 7.18 -13.06 8.57
C LEU A 181 8.52 -13.82 8.59
N ARG A 182 8.64 -14.86 9.43
CA ARG A 182 9.82 -15.75 9.46
C ARG A 182 10.05 -16.38 8.09
N MET A 183 9.01 -17.00 7.49
CA MET A 183 9.10 -17.63 6.18
C MET A 183 9.54 -16.62 5.11
N GLY A 184 8.93 -15.44 5.05
CA GLY A 184 9.33 -14.39 4.10
C GLY A 184 10.78 -13.93 4.28
N THR A 185 11.25 -13.83 5.51
CA THR A 185 12.65 -13.46 5.82
C THR A 185 13.63 -14.56 5.41
N GLU A 186 13.32 -15.81 5.65
CA GLU A 186 14.14 -16.97 5.23
C GLU A 186 14.23 -17.04 3.69
N ILE A 187 13.09 -16.82 2.98
CA ILE A 187 13.04 -16.73 1.52
C ILE A 187 13.90 -15.57 1.01
N PHE A 188 13.79 -14.38 1.63
CA PHE A 188 14.59 -13.22 1.25
C PHE A 188 16.11 -13.52 1.34
N HIS A 189 16.57 -14.19 2.40
CA HIS A 189 17.96 -14.56 2.55
C HIS A 189 18.39 -15.68 1.57
N ALA A 190 17.53 -16.66 1.30
CA ALA A 190 17.80 -17.72 0.32
C ALA A 190 17.89 -17.15 -1.10
N LEU A 191 17.00 -16.23 -1.47
CA LEU A 191 17.04 -15.50 -2.74
C LEU A 191 18.33 -14.69 -2.88
N LYS A 192 18.75 -13.98 -1.82
CA LYS A 192 20.03 -13.25 -1.80
C LYS A 192 21.21 -14.16 -2.09
N ALA A 193 21.25 -15.32 -1.42
CA ALA A 193 22.31 -16.30 -1.60
C ALA A 193 22.32 -16.87 -3.03
N SER A 194 21.15 -17.18 -3.59
CA SER A 194 21.00 -17.67 -4.96
C SER A 194 21.45 -16.65 -6.01
N LEU A 195 21.05 -15.39 -5.89
CA LEU A 195 21.47 -14.32 -6.77
C LEU A 195 23.00 -14.10 -6.69
N GLY A 196 23.56 -14.05 -5.47
CA GLY A 196 24.99 -13.89 -5.26
C GLY A 196 25.83 -15.05 -5.85
N ALA A 197 25.35 -16.30 -5.74
CA ALA A 197 26.01 -17.45 -6.33
C ALA A 197 26.05 -17.39 -7.88
N LYS A 198 25.09 -16.72 -8.50
CA LYS A 198 25.03 -16.47 -9.94
C LYS A 198 25.82 -15.21 -10.35
N GLY A 199 26.46 -14.49 -9.41
CA GLY A 199 27.18 -13.25 -9.66
C GLY A 199 26.25 -12.05 -9.97
N LEU A 200 24.96 -12.15 -9.63
CA LEU A 200 23.97 -11.09 -9.84
C LEU A 200 23.98 -10.08 -8.67
N SER A 201 23.49 -8.86 -8.93
CA SER A 201 23.39 -7.82 -7.93
C SER A 201 22.44 -8.25 -6.79
N THR A 202 22.86 -7.98 -5.56
CA THR A 202 22.03 -8.09 -4.35
C THR A 202 21.80 -6.72 -3.70
N ALA A 203 22.02 -5.64 -4.45
CA ALA A 203 21.57 -4.31 -4.06
C ALA A 203 20.05 -4.27 -4.05
N VAL A 204 19.49 -3.43 -3.17
CA VAL A 204 18.04 -3.34 -2.99
C VAL A 204 17.50 -2.03 -3.57
N GLY A 205 16.29 -2.09 -4.11
CA GLY A 205 15.53 -0.93 -4.57
C GLY A 205 14.86 -0.17 -3.42
N ASP A 206 13.99 0.77 -3.78
CA ASP A 206 13.31 1.68 -2.84
C ASP A 206 12.46 0.94 -1.81
N GLU A 207 11.90 -0.19 -2.16
CA GLU A 207 11.05 -1.00 -1.30
C GLU A 207 11.76 -2.18 -0.61
N GLY A 208 13.08 -2.26 -0.77
CA GLY A 208 13.92 -3.24 -0.09
C GLY A 208 14.08 -4.58 -0.82
N GLY A 209 13.37 -4.82 -1.94
CA GLY A 209 13.56 -5.98 -2.81
C GLY A 209 14.87 -5.87 -3.61
N PHE A 210 15.44 -7.03 -4.03
CA PHE A 210 16.66 -7.05 -4.84
C PHE A 210 16.39 -6.53 -6.26
N ALA A 211 17.40 -5.94 -6.88
CA ALA A 211 17.31 -5.35 -8.22
C ALA A 211 18.39 -5.93 -9.16
N PRO A 212 18.38 -7.24 -9.45
CA PRO A 212 19.32 -7.83 -10.39
C PRO A 212 18.93 -7.53 -11.84
N ASN A 213 19.91 -7.53 -12.76
CA ASN A 213 19.61 -7.65 -14.18
C ASN A 213 19.25 -9.10 -14.51
N LEU A 214 18.08 -9.33 -15.07
CA LEU A 214 17.59 -10.64 -15.48
C LEU A 214 17.14 -10.57 -16.95
N GLU A 215 17.06 -11.73 -17.61
CA GLU A 215 16.82 -11.81 -19.04
C GLU A 215 15.36 -11.51 -19.43
N SER A 216 14.42 -11.67 -18.48
CA SER A 216 12.98 -11.48 -18.70
C SER A 216 12.22 -11.38 -17.38
N ASN A 217 10.94 -10.99 -17.43
CA ASN A 217 10.01 -11.04 -16.30
C ASN A 217 9.82 -12.47 -15.80
N GLU A 218 9.82 -13.45 -16.70
CA GLU A 218 9.73 -14.87 -16.35
C GLU A 218 10.97 -15.33 -15.58
N ALA A 219 12.18 -14.92 -15.99
CA ALA A 219 13.41 -15.23 -15.26
C ALA A 219 13.42 -14.63 -13.83
N ALA A 220 12.77 -13.47 -13.64
CA ALA A 220 12.59 -12.87 -12.32
C ALA A 220 11.65 -13.72 -11.44
N LEU A 221 10.53 -14.17 -12.00
CA LEU A 221 9.58 -15.05 -11.33
C LEU A 221 10.24 -16.38 -10.93
N GLU A 222 10.98 -17.01 -11.84
CA GLU A 222 11.70 -18.24 -11.58
C GLU A 222 12.79 -18.07 -10.51
N ALA A 223 13.48 -16.92 -10.50
CA ALA A 223 14.46 -16.62 -9.45
C ALA A 223 13.81 -16.54 -8.07
N VAL A 224 12.64 -15.90 -7.96
CA VAL A 224 11.87 -15.84 -6.71
C VAL A 224 11.42 -17.24 -6.27
N LEU A 225 10.87 -18.04 -7.18
CA LEU A 225 10.45 -19.43 -6.88
C LEU A 225 11.62 -20.31 -6.44
N ALA A 226 12.77 -20.19 -7.10
CA ALA A 226 13.99 -20.88 -6.66
C ALA A 226 14.43 -20.45 -5.26
N GLY A 227 14.21 -19.18 -4.88
CA GLY A 227 14.44 -18.69 -3.52
C GLY A 227 13.48 -19.32 -2.50
N VAL A 228 12.21 -19.51 -2.85
CA VAL A 228 11.20 -20.18 -2.03
C VAL A 228 11.60 -21.64 -1.77
N GLU A 229 11.97 -22.37 -2.83
CA GLU A 229 12.40 -23.77 -2.73
C GLU A 229 13.71 -23.92 -1.95
N ALA A 230 14.68 -23.02 -2.17
CA ALA A 230 15.96 -23.03 -1.46
C ALA A 230 15.79 -22.74 0.04
N ALA A 231 14.74 -22.00 0.43
CA ALA A 231 14.35 -21.80 1.83
C ALA A 231 13.62 -23.01 2.44
N GLY A 232 13.30 -24.03 1.63
CA GLY A 232 12.65 -25.27 2.07
C GLY A 232 11.11 -25.21 2.06
N TYR A 233 10.52 -24.20 1.40
CA TYR A 233 9.08 -24.05 1.29
C TYR A 233 8.56 -24.51 -0.06
N LYS A 234 7.29 -24.90 -0.09
CA LYS A 234 6.62 -25.41 -1.28
C LYS A 234 5.83 -24.27 -1.98
N PRO A 235 6.22 -23.88 -3.22
CA PRO A 235 5.41 -23.01 -4.05
C PRO A 235 4.01 -23.57 -4.29
N GLY A 236 2.98 -22.71 -4.19
CA GLY A 236 1.58 -23.11 -4.35
C GLY A 236 0.98 -23.92 -3.19
N GLY A 237 1.75 -24.12 -2.12
CA GLY A 237 1.31 -24.79 -0.89
C GLY A 237 1.53 -23.90 0.34
N ASP A 238 2.81 -23.63 0.62
CA ASP A 238 3.19 -22.78 1.75
C ASP A 238 3.26 -21.31 1.36
N VAL A 239 3.75 -21.04 0.13
CA VAL A 239 4.04 -19.70 -0.38
C VAL A 239 3.48 -19.54 -1.79
N PHE A 240 2.85 -18.41 -2.02
CA PHE A 240 2.31 -17.99 -3.32
C PHE A 240 3.03 -16.77 -3.83
N ILE A 241 2.78 -16.40 -5.08
CA ILE A 241 3.34 -15.21 -5.73
C ILE A 241 2.24 -14.16 -5.91
N SER A 242 2.59 -12.91 -5.68
CA SER A 242 1.83 -11.76 -6.13
C SER A 242 2.71 -10.89 -7.03
N LEU A 243 2.12 -10.34 -8.08
CA LEU A 243 2.81 -9.46 -9.03
C LEU A 243 2.18 -8.07 -9.01
N ASP A 244 3.02 -7.07 -9.20
CA ASP A 244 2.61 -5.73 -9.58
C ASP A 244 3.44 -5.31 -10.81
N PRO A 245 2.90 -5.48 -12.01
CA PRO A 245 3.57 -5.06 -13.23
C PRO A 245 3.53 -3.55 -13.48
N ALA A 246 2.65 -2.80 -12.81
CA ALA A 246 2.42 -1.37 -13.04
C ALA A 246 2.19 -1.06 -14.53
N THR A 247 1.21 -1.73 -15.14
CA THR A 247 1.05 -1.75 -16.60
C THR A 247 0.70 -0.41 -17.22
N SER A 248 0.24 0.58 -16.43
CA SER A 248 0.05 1.95 -16.93
C SER A 248 1.36 2.58 -17.43
N GLU A 249 2.49 2.22 -16.83
CA GLU A 249 3.82 2.66 -17.30
C GLU A 249 4.26 1.96 -18.60
N LEU A 250 3.66 0.82 -18.93
CA LEU A 250 3.95 0.03 -20.12
C LEU A 250 3.00 0.34 -21.29
N PHE A 251 1.90 1.08 -21.04
CA PHE A 251 0.84 1.30 -22.01
C PHE A 251 1.12 2.53 -22.86
N GLU A 252 1.30 2.32 -24.18
CA GLU A 252 1.50 3.40 -25.14
C GLU A 252 0.82 3.09 -26.47
N GLY A 253 0.01 4.04 -26.96
CA GLY A 253 -0.63 3.95 -28.27
C GLY A 253 -1.59 2.78 -28.45
N GLY A 254 -2.24 2.32 -27.35
CA GLY A 254 -3.19 1.23 -27.36
C GLY A 254 -2.56 -0.17 -27.25
N ALA A 255 -1.29 -0.26 -26.87
CA ALA A 255 -0.58 -1.51 -26.68
C ALA A 255 0.34 -1.46 -25.46
N TYR A 256 0.59 -2.61 -24.86
CA TYR A 256 1.48 -2.81 -23.71
C TYR A 256 2.86 -3.21 -24.20
N ARG A 257 3.87 -2.40 -23.89
CA ARG A 257 5.24 -2.59 -24.36
C ARG A 257 6.11 -3.19 -23.26
N LEU A 258 6.55 -4.42 -23.47
CA LEU A 258 7.57 -5.07 -22.66
C LEU A 258 8.91 -4.80 -23.37
N GLU A 259 9.53 -3.66 -23.04
CA GLU A 259 10.69 -3.13 -23.81
C GLU A 259 11.89 -4.06 -23.73
N HIS A 260 12.17 -4.60 -22.54
CA HIS A 260 13.31 -5.51 -22.32
C HIS A 260 13.11 -6.88 -22.98
N GLU A 261 11.85 -7.29 -23.15
CA GLU A 261 11.51 -8.53 -23.88
C GLU A 261 11.32 -8.29 -25.41
N GLY A 262 11.33 -7.03 -25.86
CA GLY A 262 11.11 -6.67 -27.26
C GLY A 262 9.71 -7.03 -27.76
N ARG A 263 8.70 -7.00 -26.89
CA ARG A 263 7.32 -7.39 -27.19
C ARG A 263 6.38 -6.20 -27.09
N SER A 264 5.37 -6.19 -27.96
CA SER A 264 4.23 -5.28 -27.87
C SER A 264 2.96 -6.11 -27.93
N LEU A 265 2.10 -5.98 -26.94
CA LEU A 265 0.92 -6.81 -26.73
C LEU A 265 -0.35 -5.96 -26.82
N SER A 266 -1.37 -6.43 -27.52
CA SER A 266 -2.72 -5.87 -27.40
C SER A 266 -3.30 -6.19 -26.00
N PRO A 267 -4.42 -5.53 -25.58
CA PRO A 267 -5.11 -5.89 -24.34
C PRO A 267 -5.45 -7.38 -24.25
N GLU A 268 -5.96 -7.97 -25.32
CA GLU A 268 -6.31 -9.40 -25.37
C GLU A 268 -5.07 -10.29 -25.24
N GLU A 269 -3.96 -9.90 -25.88
CA GLU A 269 -2.69 -10.63 -25.81
C GLU A 269 -2.09 -10.56 -24.41
N LEU A 270 -2.21 -9.40 -23.70
CA LEU A 270 -1.76 -9.27 -22.32
C LEU A 270 -2.64 -10.12 -21.38
N VAL A 271 -3.95 -10.15 -21.56
CA VAL A 271 -4.84 -11.06 -20.79
C VAL A 271 -4.47 -12.53 -21.02
N ALA A 272 -4.13 -12.91 -22.26
CA ALA A 272 -3.67 -14.27 -22.56
C ALA A 272 -2.30 -14.56 -21.89
N TYR A 273 -1.40 -13.60 -21.86
CA TYR A 273 -0.12 -13.69 -21.13
C TYR A 273 -0.34 -13.95 -19.64
N TRP A 274 -1.23 -13.18 -18.98
CA TRP A 274 -1.56 -13.41 -17.57
C TRP A 274 -2.19 -14.78 -17.32
N ALA A 275 -3.06 -15.23 -18.22
CA ALA A 275 -3.70 -16.57 -18.11
C ALA A 275 -2.65 -17.68 -18.19
N ASP A 276 -1.71 -17.60 -19.14
CA ASP A 276 -0.60 -18.57 -19.28
C ASP A 276 0.30 -18.54 -18.03
N ALA A 277 0.66 -17.35 -17.54
CA ALA A 277 1.46 -17.22 -16.32
C ALA A 277 0.77 -17.87 -15.10
N CYS A 278 -0.54 -17.64 -14.92
CA CYS A 278 -1.33 -18.25 -13.84
C CYS A 278 -1.51 -19.77 -13.99
N ASP A 279 -1.41 -20.32 -15.20
CA ASP A 279 -1.46 -21.77 -15.45
C ASP A 279 -0.12 -22.45 -15.09
N ARG A 280 0.99 -21.72 -15.17
CA ARG A 280 2.36 -22.23 -14.97
C ARG A 280 2.91 -21.96 -13.58
N TYR A 281 2.50 -20.90 -12.93
CA TYR A 281 3.06 -20.41 -11.69
C TYR A 281 1.98 -20.22 -10.60
N PRO A 282 2.32 -20.35 -9.33
CA PRO A 282 1.36 -20.21 -8.22
C PRO A 282 1.05 -18.73 -7.93
N ILE A 283 0.56 -18.01 -8.94
CA ILE A 283 0.17 -16.60 -8.83
C ILE A 283 -1.18 -16.52 -8.13
N LEU A 284 -1.23 -15.83 -7.01
CA LEU A 284 -2.43 -15.63 -6.20
C LEU A 284 -3.09 -14.27 -6.44
N SER A 285 -2.29 -13.27 -6.84
CA SER A 285 -2.74 -11.89 -7.02
C SER A 285 -1.94 -11.18 -8.10
N ILE A 286 -2.63 -10.37 -8.91
CA ILE A 286 -2.02 -9.41 -9.85
C ILE A 286 -2.61 -8.04 -9.54
N GLU A 287 -1.74 -7.07 -9.26
CA GLU A 287 -2.06 -5.66 -9.09
C GLU A 287 -1.81 -4.93 -10.42
N ASP A 288 -2.72 -4.04 -10.80
CA ASP A 288 -2.66 -3.24 -12.03
C ASP A 288 -2.18 -4.02 -13.27
N GLY A 289 -2.87 -5.16 -13.50
CA GLY A 289 -2.58 -6.02 -14.64
C GLY A 289 -2.99 -5.43 -16.00
N MET A 290 -3.68 -4.29 -16.01
CA MET A 290 -4.06 -3.48 -17.19
C MET A 290 -3.88 -2.00 -16.83
N ASP A 291 -3.81 -1.13 -17.86
CA ASP A 291 -3.74 0.34 -17.71
C ASP A 291 -4.95 0.91 -16.95
N GLU A 292 -4.75 1.99 -16.18
CA GLU A 292 -5.75 2.61 -15.30
C GLU A 292 -7.00 3.13 -16.02
N GLU A 293 -6.94 3.34 -17.34
CA GLU A 293 -8.07 3.76 -18.18
C GLU A 293 -8.49 2.69 -19.21
N ASP A 294 -7.83 1.53 -19.28
CA ASP A 294 -8.23 0.42 -20.13
C ASP A 294 -9.34 -0.43 -19.47
N TRP A 295 -10.50 0.17 -19.25
CA TRP A 295 -11.65 -0.46 -18.60
C TRP A 295 -12.15 -1.71 -19.33
N ASP A 296 -12.05 -1.76 -20.66
CA ASP A 296 -12.43 -2.92 -21.47
C ASP A 296 -11.41 -4.06 -21.28
N GLY A 297 -10.11 -3.76 -21.25
CA GLY A 297 -9.05 -4.72 -20.93
C GLY A 297 -9.20 -5.26 -19.49
N TRP A 298 -9.49 -4.41 -18.51
CA TRP A 298 -9.80 -4.84 -17.15
C TRP A 298 -10.99 -5.77 -17.07
N LYS A 299 -12.02 -5.51 -17.86
CA LYS A 299 -13.18 -6.38 -17.92
C LYS A 299 -12.83 -7.76 -18.48
N LEU A 300 -12.09 -7.81 -19.59
CA LEU A 300 -11.60 -9.08 -20.16
C LEU A 300 -10.73 -9.84 -19.16
N LEU A 301 -9.81 -9.15 -18.45
CA LEU A 301 -8.97 -9.76 -17.44
C LEU A 301 -9.81 -10.34 -16.29
N THR A 302 -10.81 -9.58 -15.82
CA THR A 302 -11.69 -10.01 -14.73
C THR A 302 -12.54 -11.22 -15.12
N GLU A 303 -13.13 -11.22 -16.32
CA GLU A 303 -13.88 -12.36 -16.84
C GLU A 303 -13.00 -13.61 -16.99
N ARG A 304 -11.72 -13.43 -17.33
CA ARG A 304 -10.79 -14.55 -17.56
C ARG A 304 -10.22 -15.13 -16.27
N LEU A 305 -9.87 -14.30 -15.30
CA LEU A 305 -9.07 -14.70 -14.13
C LEU A 305 -9.70 -14.37 -12.77
N GLY A 306 -10.75 -13.56 -12.72
CA GLY A 306 -11.28 -13.02 -11.46
C GLY A 306 -11.88 -14.07 -10.51
N GLU A 307 -12.28 -15.24 -11.00
CA GLU A 307 -12.71 -16.37 -10.17
C GLU A 307 -11.51 -17.19 -9.64
N ARG A 308 -10.34 -17.06 -10.25
CA ARG A 308 -9.14 -17.86 -9.95
C ARG A 308 -8.19 -17.13 -9.02
N ILE A 309 -7.92 -15.84 -9.29
CA ILE A 309 -6.94 -15.04 -8.59
C ILE A 309 -7.53 -13.70 -8.14
N GLN A 310 -6.84 -13.04 -7.24
CA GLN A 310 -7.11 -11.66 -6.87
C GLN A 310 -6.59 -10.70 -7.95
N LEU A 311 -7.44 -9.77 -8.38
CA LEU A 311 -7.13 -8.69 -9.31
C LEU A 311 -7.29 -7.36 -8.59
N VAL A 312 -6.17 -6.75 -8.25
CA VAL A 312 -6.10 -5.54 -7.43
C VAL A 312 -6.01 -4.31 -8.32
N GLY A 313 -6.90 -3.33 -8.10
CA GLY A 313 -6.76 -2.01 -8.69
C GLY A 313 -6.05 -1.07 -7.72
N ASP A 314 -4.86 -0.59 -8.10
CA ASP A 314 -4.12 0.51 -7.48
C ASP A 314 -4.42 1.81 -8.25
N ASP A 315 -3.76 2.05 -9.37
CA ASP A 315 -3.98 3.23 -10.21
C ASP A 315 -5.41 3.27 -10.79
N LEU A 316 -6.00 2.09 -11.05
CA LEU A 316 -7.40 1.97 -11.46
C LEU A 316 -8.36 2.65 -10.48
N PHE A 317 -8.17 2.48 -9.17
CA PHE A 317 -9.10 2.95 -8.14
C PHE A 317 -8.58 4.12 -7.30
N VAL A 318 -7.27 4.29 -7.17
CA VAL A 318 -6.57 5.34 -6.41
C VAL A 318 -7.16 5.58 -5.01
N THR A 319 -7.61 4.52 -4.34
CA THR A 319 -8.31 4.59 -3.05
C THR A 319 -9.57 5.49 -3.07
N ASN A 320 -10.08 5.82 -4.26
CA ASN A 320 -11.19 6.75 -4.47
C ASN A 320 -12.54 6.00 -4.46
N PRO A 321 -13.47 6.32 -3.54
CA PRO A 321 -14.79 5.69 -3.45
C PRO A 321 -15.61 5.76 -4.77
N GLU A 322 -15.52 6.86 -5.52
CA GLU A 322 -16.28 7.03 -6.77
C GLU A 322 -15.73 6.13 -7.89
N ARG A 323 -14.39 6.05 -8.04
CA ARG A 323 -13.76 5.15 -9.02
C ARG A 323 -14.00 3.68 -8.66
N LEU A 324 -13.90 3.34 -7.36
CA LEU A 324 -14.21 2.00 -6.87
C LEU A 324 -15.68 1.63 -7.18
N GLN A 325 -16.62 2.53 -6.91
CA GLN A 325 -18.04 2.30 -7.20
C GLN A 325 -18.27 2.06 -8.69
N ARG A 326 -17.63 2.84 -9.56
CA ARG A 326 -17.65 2.59 -11.02
C ARG A 326 -17.14 1.20 -11.36
N GLY A 327 -16.00 0.78 -10.79
CA GLY A 327 -15.43 -0.54 -11.03
C GLY A 327 -16.37 -1.68 -10.61
N ILE A 328 -17.01 -1.55 -9.46
CA ILE A 328 -18.02 -2.49 -8.97
C ILE A 328 -19.20 -2.58 -9.93
N GLU A 329 -19.71 -1.44 -10.40
CA GLU A 329 -20.86 -1.37 -11.32
C GLU A 329 -20.59 -2.03 -12.70
N VAL A 330 -19.38 -1.86 -13.22
CA VAL A 330 -19.00 -2.46 -14.51
C VAL A 330 -18.37 -3.85 -14.36
N GLY A 331 -18.11 -4.30 -13.13
CA GLY A 331 -17.60 -5.63 -12.80
C GLY A 331 -16.14 -5.84 -13.18
N VAL A 332 -15.26 -4.92 -12.81
CA VAL A 332 -13.81 -4.98 -13.07
C VAL A 332 -12.99 -5.03 -11.78
N GLY A 333 -11.96 -5.86 -11.78
CA GLY A 333 -11.19 -6.17 -10.58
C GLY A 333 -12.02 -6.96 -9.55
N ASN A 334 -11.44 -7.22 -8.40
CA ASN A 334 -12.10 -7.87 -7.26
C ASN A 334 -11.41 -7.56 -5.92
N SER A 335 -10.48 -6.59 -5.97
CA SER A 335 -9.73 -6.08 -4.82
C SER A 335 -9.30 -4.63 -5.07
N ILE A 336 -9.16 -3.86 -4.01
CA ILE A 336 -8.61 -2.50 -4.04
C ILE A 336 -7.29 -2.44 -3.28
N LEU A 337 -6.30 -1.76 -3.84
CA LEU A 337 -5.14 -1.30 -3.06
C LEU A 337 -5.51 -0.02 -2.31
N VAL A 338 -5.16 0.06 -1.03
CA VAL A 338 -5.54 1.18 -0.16
C VAL A 338 -4.29 1.93 0.28
N LYS A 339 -4.13 3.13 -0.25
CA LYS A 339 -3.05 4.07 0.08
C LYS A 339 -3.67 5.35 0.64
N LEU A 340 -3.50 5.63 1.92
CA LEU A 340 -4.14 6.76 2.59
C LEU A 340 -3.89 8.10 1.91
N ASN A 341 -2.69 8.31 1.36
CA ASN A 341 -2.33 9.57 0.73
C ASN A 341 -2.90 9.75 -0.68
N GLN A 342 -3.39 8.67 -1.35
CA GLN A 342 -4.08 8.78 -2.64
C GLN A 342 -5.43 9.49 -2.53
N ILE A 343 -6.08 9.40 -1.37
CA ILE A 343 -7.36 10.06 -1.09
C ILE A 343 -7.24 11.21 -0.09
N GLY A 344 -6.37 11.11 0.92
CA GLY A 344 -5.91 12.22 1.75
C GLY A 344 -6.63 12.43 3.08
N THR A 345 -7.60 11.59 3.48
CA THR A 345 -8.15 11.56 4.83
C THR A 345 -8.38 10.13 5.33
N LEU A 346 -8.38 9.95 6.65
CA LEU A 346 -8.70 8.66 7.27
C LEU A 346 -10.15 8.25 6.99
N THR A 347 -11.09 9.20 7.06
CA THR A 347 -12.54 8.92 6.85
C THR A 347 -12.80 8.42 5.43
N GLU A 348 -12.27 9.06 4.40
CA GLU A 348 -12.44 8.61 3.01
C GLU A 348 -11.75 7.25 2.76
N THR A 349 -10.60 7.01 3.40
CA THR A 349 -9.91 5.71 3.34
C THR A 349 -10.77 4.58 3.93
N LEU A 350 -11.36 4.81 5.11
CA LEU A 350 -12.26 3.84 5.75
C LEU A 350 -13.52 3.60 4.91
N GLU A 351 -14.02 4.64 4.25
CA GLU A 351 -15.18 4.54 3.36
C GLU A 351 -14.87 3.69 2.12
N ALA A 352 -13.71 3.86 1.49
CA ALA A 352 -13.30 3.02 0.35
C ALA A 352 -13.21 1.54 0.75
N ILE A 353 -12.62 1.24 1.93
CA ILE A 353 -12.54 -0.13 2.47
C ILE A 353 -13.95 -0.69 2.73
N ARG A 354 -14.85 0.11 3.28
CA ARG A 354 -16.24 -0.29 3.54
C ARG A 354 -16.98 -0.65 2.25
N ILE A 355 -16.90 0.21 1.23
CA ILE A 355 -17.52 -0.01 -0.08
C ILE A 355 -16.98 -1.29 -0.73
N ALA A 356 -15.67 -1.49 -0.72
CA ALA A 356 -15.03 -2.71 -1.23
C ALA A 356 -15.62 -3.96 -0.56
N ARG A 357 -15.64 -3.97 0.77
CA ARG A 357 -16.15 -5.10 1.56
C ARG A 357 -17.62 -5.40 1.28
N GLU A 358 -18.47 -4.36 1.23
CA GLU A 358 -19.91 -4.52 0.97
C GLU A 358 -20.18 -5.08 -0.43
N ALA A 359 -19.29 -4.82 -1.40
CA ALA A 359 -19.35 -5.37 -2.75
C ALA A 359 -18.71 -6.76 -2.89
N GLY A 360 -18.13 -7.32 -1.81
CA GLY A 360 -17.41 -8.59 -1.83
C GLY A 360 -15.99 -8.50 -2.40
N TYR A 361 -15.45 -7.29 -2.57
CA TYR A 361 -14.05 -7.07 -2.91
C TYR A 361 -13.18 -7.20 -1.67
N THR A 362 -11.94 -7.67 -1.86
CA THR A 362 -10.90 -7.62 -0.85
C THR A 362 -10.23 -6.25 -0.83
N ALA A 363 -9.47 -5.96 0.22
CA ALA A 363 -8.67 -4.74 0.32
C ALA A 363 -7.25 -5.08 0.78
N VAL A 364 -6.25 -4.47 0.16
CA VAL A 364 -4.84 -4.59 0.52
C VAL A 364 -4.38 -3.26 1.08
N ILE A 365 -4.02 -3.19 2.36
CA ILE A 365 -3.47 -1.96 2.94
C ILE A 365 -2.03 -1.82 2.49
N SER A 366 -1.67 -0.68 1.90
CA SER A 366 -0.40 -0.52 1.21
C SER A 366 0.43 0.66 1.73
N HIS A 367 1.75 0.48 1.66
CA HIS A 367 2.76 1.53 1.75
C HIS A 367 2.85 2.35 0.45
N ARG A 368 3.81 3.27 0.43
CA ARG A 368 4.29 3.92 -0.80
C ARG A 368 5.80 3.68 -0.96
N SER A 369 6.34 3.99 -2.14
CA SER A 369 7.79 3.88 -2.40
C SER A 369 8.63 4.80 -1.51
N GLY A 370 8.16 6.01 -1.22
CA GLY A 370 8.75 6.91 -0.22
C GLY A 370 8.04 6.81 1.12
N GLU A 371 8.63 6.08 2.06
CA GLU A 371 8.07 5.83 3.40
C GLU A 371 8.85 6.54 4.51
N THR A 372 8.25 6.54 5.69
CA THR A 372 8.84 7.01 6.95
C THR A 372 8.80 5.89 7.99
N GLU A 373 9.18 6.18 9.24
CA GLU A 373 9.02 5.25 10.38
C GLU A 373 7.55 5.10 10.84
N ASP A 374 6.62 5.89 10.30
CA ASP A 374 5.20 5.82 10.65
C ASP A 374 4.64 4.42 10.37
N THR A 375 3.90 3.87 11.34
CA THR A 375 3.36 2.51 11.30
C THR A 375 1.84 2.45 11.18
N THR A 376 1.19 3.57 10.90
CA THR A 376 -0.28 3.68 10.87
C THR A 376 -0.94 2.62 10.00
N ILE A 377 -0.33 2.27 8.85
CA ILE A 377 -0.88 1.25 7.95
C ILE A 377 -0.93 -0.15 8.58
N ALA A 378 -0.02 -0.47 9.49
CA ALA A 378 -0.05 -1.73 10.22
C ALA A 378 -1.25 -1.78 11.19
N ASP A 379 -1.45 -0.69 11.96
CA ASP A 379 -2.61 -0.54 12.84
C ASP A 379 -3.92 -0.53 12.04
N LEU A 380 -3.96 0.14 10.88
CA LEU A 380 -5.13 0.20 10.00
C LEU A 380 -5.50 -1.17 9.44
N ALA A 381 -4.52 -1.96 9.00
CA ALA A 381 -4.76 -3.31 8.47
C ALA A 381 -5.44 -4.22 9.49
N VAL A 382 -4.98 -4.18 10.75
CA VAL A 382 -5.59 -4.94 11.84
C VAL A 382 -6.97 -4.37 12.21
N ALA A 383 -7.09 -3.05 12.32
CA ALA A 383 -8.32 -2.35 12.70
C ALA A 383 -9.49 -2.67 11.77
N THR A 384 -9.23 -2.65 10.47
CA THR A 384 -10.24 -2.88 9.45
C THR A 384 -10.52 -4.36 9.19
N GLY A 385 -9.61 -5.25 9.63
CA GLY A 385 -9.67 -6.67 9.27
C GLY A 385 -9.53 -6.89 7.76
N ALA A 386 -8.78 -6.01 7.06
CA ALA A 386 -8.56 -6.10 5.61
C ALA A 386 -7.92 -7.44 5.21
N GLY A 387 -7.18 -8.06 6.13
CA GLY A 387 -6.60 -9.39 5.96
C GLY A 387 -5.31 -9.41 5.13
N GLN A 388 -4.93 -8.30 4.51
CA GLN A 388 -3.75 -8.20 3.65
C GLN A 388 -3.00 -6.88 3.87
N ILE A 389 -1.67 -6.92 3.74
CA ILE A 389 -0.81 -5.74 3.77
C ILE A 389 0.32 -5.88 2.74
N LYS A 390 0.56 -4.82 1.96
CA LYS A 390 1.69 -4.66 1.05
C LYS A 390 2.59 -3.58 1.62
N THR A 391 3.76 -3.95 2.19
CA THR A 391 4.65 -2.99 2.85
C THR A 391 6.14 -3.25 2.56
N GLY A 392 6.43 -3.75 1.35
CA GLY A 392 7.78 -3.96 0.84
C GLY A 392 8.45 -5.23 1.36
N ALA A 393 9.75 -5.33 1.17
CA ALA A 393 10.57 -6.45 1.62
C ALA A 393 10.76 -6.45 3.15
N PRO A 394 11.14 -7.60 3.77
CA PRO A 394 11.57 -7.65 5.16
C PRO A 394 12.99 -7.06 5.34
N SER A 395 13.24 -5.91 4.75
CA SER A 395 14.49 -5.17 4.67
C SER A 395 14.20 -3.68 4.61
N ARG A 396 15.14 -2.82 5.03
CA ARG A 396 15.02 -1.36 5.23
C ARG A 396 14.10 -1.01 6.41
N SER A 397 14.55 -0.08 7.26
CA SER A 397 13.86 0.24 8.52
C SER A 397 12.46 0.81 8.33
N ASP A 398 12.25 1.56 7.26
CA ASP A 398 10.96 2.12 6.84
C ASP A 398 9.90 1.05 6.54
N ARG A 399 10.32 -0.13 6.05
CA ARG A 399 9.45 -1.29 5.82
C ARG A 399 9.31 -2.14 7.08
N VAL A 400 10.44 -2.51 7.67
CA VAL A 400 10.53 -3.37 8.86
C VAL A 400 9.78 -2.77 10.06
N ALA A 401 9.67 -1.44 10.17
CA ALA A 401 8.88 -0.78 11.21
C ALA A 401 7.43 -1.27 11.25
N LYS A 402 6.79 -1.45 10.07
CA LYS A 402 5.41 -1.94 9.94
C LYS A 402 5.29 -3.40 10.35
N TYR A 403 6.23 -4.25 9.92
CA TYR A 403 6.30 -5.66 10.32
C TYR A 403 6.49 -5.81 11.84
N ASN A 404 7.41 -5.03 12.42
CA ASN A 404 7.65 -5.04 13.85
C ASN A 404 6.44 -4.51 14.64
N ARG A 405 5.65 -3.59 14.08
CA ARG A 405 4.40 -3.13 14.70
C ARG A 405 3.37 -4.28 14.71
N LEU A 406 3.23 -5.01 13.62
CA LEU A 406 2.33 -6.16 13.54
C LEU A 406 2.72 -7.29 14.51
N LEU A 407 4.02 -7.58 14.68
CA LEU A 407 4.48 -8.53 15.70
C LEU A 407 4.07 -8.11 17.11
N ARG A 408 4.19 -6.81 17.45
CA ARG A 408 3.75 -6.30 18.76
C ARG A 408 2.23 -6.39 18.92
N ILE A 409 1.46 -6.12 17.85
CA ILE A 409 0.00 -6.28 17.88
C ILE A 409 -0.36 -7.76 18.06
N GLU A 410 0.32 -8.69 17.38
CA GLU A 410 0.10 -10.13 17.58
C GLU A 410 0.33 -10.54 19.03
N GLU A 411 1.42 -10.07 19.66
CA GLU A 411 1.73 -10.29 21.07
C GLU A 411 0.67 -9.67 22.00
N GLU A 412 0.24 -8.43 21.74
CA GLU A 412 -0.81 -7.74 22.51
C GLU A 412 -2.16 -8.47 22.43
N LEU A 413 -2.49 -9.07 21.30
CA LEU A 413 -3.73 -9.82 21.07
C LEU A 413 -3.69 -11.22 21.72
N GLY A 414 -2.52 -11.85 21.78
CA GLY A 414 -2.36 -13.21 22.32
C GLY A 414 -3.31 -14.20 21.64
N ASP A 415 -4.06 -14.97 22.44
CA ASP A 415 -5.00 -15.99 21.94
C ASP A 415 -6.17 -15.43 21.10
N SER A 416 -6.40 -14.13 21.13
CA SER A 416 -7.43 -13.47 20.28
C SER A 416 -6.92 -13.12 18.88
N ALA A 417 -5.62 -13.22 18.63
CA ALA A 417 -5.04 -12.96 17.33
C ALA A 417 -5.56 -13.99 16.30
N ARG A 418 -6.00 -13.50 15.17
CA ARG A 418 -6.45 -14.31 14.03
C ARG A 418 -5.54 -14.06 12.84
N PHE A 419 -5.07 -15.14 12.23
CA PHE A 419 -4.32 -15.06 10.98
C PHE A 419 -5.11 -15.79 9.88
N PRO A 420 -5.60 -15.09 8.85
CA PRO A 420 -6.56 -15.66 7.90
C PRO A 420 -5.91 -16.58 6.85
N GLY A 421 -4.59 -16.49 6.64
CA GLY A 421 -3.90 -17.23 5.59
C GLY A 421 -4.55 -16.99 4.22
N LEU A 422 -4.74 -18.04 3.43
CA LEU A 422 -5.38 -17.97 2.11
C LEU A 422 -6.80 -17.39 2.10
N GLN A 423 -7.51 -17.46 3.23
CA GLN A 423 -8.87 -16.91 3.31
C GLN A 423 -8.89 -15.38 3.14
N ALA A 424 -7.77 -14.69 3.39
CA ALA A 424 -7.64 -13.26 3.14
C ALA A 424 -7.88 -12.86 1.67
N PHE A 425 -7.61 -13.78 0.74
CA PHE A 425 -7.73 -13.56 -0.71
C PHE A 425 -9.12 -13.92 -1.27
N GLY A 426 -10.10 -14.14 -0.41
CA GLY A 426 -11.44 -14.59 -0.80
C GLY A 426 -11.49 -16.09 -1.08
N GLN A 427 -12.62 -16.59 -1.60
CA GLN A 427 -12.81 -18.02 -1.92
C GLN A 427 -12.18 -18.39 -3.27
N ARG A 428 -10.91 -18.05 -3.48
CA ARG A 428 -10.17 -18.32 -4.70
C ARG A 428 -9.19 -19.46 -4.46
N SER A 429 -9.20 -20.44 -5.35
CA SER A 429 -8.21 -21.53 -5.36
C SER A 429 -7.16 -21.18 -6.41
N ALA A 430 -5.93 -20.91 -5.99
CA ALA A 430 -4.79 -20.80 -6.91
C ALA A 430 -4.51 -22.15 -7.60
#